data_b241c749f5758f7aac6d2ae7cb45b8ac
#
_entry.id   b241c749f5758f7aac6d2ae7cb45b8ac
#
_cell.length_a   1.000
_cell.length_b   1.000
_cell.length_c   1.000
_cell.angle_alpha   90.00
_cell.angle_beta   90.00
_cell.angle_gamma   90.00
#
_symmetry.space_group_name_H-M   'P 1'
#
loop_
_entity.id
_entity.type
_entity.pdbx_description
1 polymer ?
#
loop_
_entity_poly.entity_id
_entity_poly.type
_entity_poly.pdbx_seq_one_letter_code
_entity_poly.pdbx_strand_id
1 'polypeptide(L)'
;LIASAFAGCSKSGEADKITDKTMLIAYTDEVEPFIYKDKNGKLAGFDIDLFKKIYDNVKNDTKNYEFVKVDKDYKVGDDVAYTNKDGDEFIAYTMIGAVQKNVGSVNEDFSFTNDIITNRIITVTKSGNNISDYNDLSGKKLAVVTDIAKAALDKNSTIKNNNKNTLYPTIEDALSALDNGSVDAVITDEFNFSPLENAEKYQVLNGELDKISYAFMFKKGDW
;
A
#
# COMPACT_ATOMS: atom_id res chain seq x y z
N LEU A 1 -39.13 -3.24 0.76
CA LEU A 1 -38.02 -2.68 -0.04
C LEU A 1 -37.69 -1.31 0.53
N ILE A 2 -36.65 -1.22 1.34
CA ILE A 2 -36.12 0.03 1.87
C ILE A 2 -34.69 0.09 1.34
N ALA A 3 -34.50 0.93 0.35
CA ALA A 3 -33.17 1.31 -0.12
C ALA A 3 -32.61 2.32 0.88
N SER A 4 -31.64 1.92 1.67
CA SER A 4 -30.85 2.82 2.51
C SER A 4 -29.73 3.44 1.67
N ALA A 5 -29.99 4.65 1.17
CA ALA A 5 -28.96 5.49 0.60
C ALA A 5 -28.02 5.95 1.72
N PHE A 6 -26.81 5.43 1.76
CA PHE A 6 -25.72 6.02 2.53
C PHE A 6 -25.18 7.23 1.75
N ALA A 7 -25.73 8.40 2.07
CA ALA A 7 -25.15 9.66 1.66
C ALA A 7 -23.85 9.89 2.47
N GLY A 8 -22.72 9.58 1.87
CA GLY A 8 -21.42 10.03 2.36
C GLY A 8 -21.36 11.55 2.19
N CYS A 9 -21.44 12.31 3.29
CA CYS A 9 -21.24 13.76 3.30
C CYS A 9 -19.77 14.09 2.95
N SER A 10 -19.46 14.26 1.67
CA SER A 10 -18.36 15.11 1.25
C SER A 10 -18.87 16.55 1.16
N LYS A 11 -18.17 17.46 1.84
CA LYS A 11 -18.51 18.88 1.84
C LYS A 11 -18.55 19.42 0.41
N SER A 12 -19.71 19.94 0.08
CA SER A 12 -20.09 20.59 -1.18
C SER A 12 -19.08 21.62 -1.68
N GLY A 13 -18.64 21.46 -2.91
CA GLY A 13 -17.89 22.47 -3.67
C GLY A 13 -17.22 21.94 -4.95
N GLU A 14 -16.88 20.66 -5.01
CA GLU A 14 -16.15 20.08 -6.16
C GLU A 14 -16.97 19.09 -6.99
N ALA A 15 -18.00 18.48 -6.43
CA ALA A 15 -18.83 17.45 -7.07
C ALA A 15 -19.62 17.92 -8.32
N ASP A 16 -19.89 19.21 -8.45
CA ASP A 16 -20.62 19.77 -9.60
C ASP A 16 -19.78 19.91 -10.88
N LYS A 17 -18.51 19.48 -10.85
CA LYS A 17 -17.56 19.62 -11.98
C LYS A 17 -17.33 18.33 -12.76
N ILE A 18 -17.83 17.19 -12.30
CA ILE A 18 -17.67 15.91 -12.97
C ILE A 18 -18.62 15.85 -14.17
N THR A 19 -18.04 15.64 -15.34
CA THR A 19 -18.71 15.53 -16.65
C THR A 19 -18.11 14.36 -17.41
N ASP A 20 -18.68 13.98 -18.54
CA ASP A 20 -18.17 12.94 -19.47
C ASP A 20 -16.72 13.17 -19.93
N LYS A 21 -16.20 14.39 -19.71
CA LYS A 21 -14.80 14.75 -20.02
C LYS A 21 -13.88 14.74 -18.80
N THR A 22 -14.37 14.30 -17.65
CA THR A 22 -13.60 14.22 -16.42
C THR A 22 -13.06 12.80 -16.26
N MET A 23 -11.74 12.65 -16.18
CA MET A 23 -11.11 11.37 -15.83
C MET A 23 -11.27 11.14 -14.33
N LEU A 24 -11.93 10.06 -13.93
CA LEU A 24 -12.01 9.65 -12.54
C LEU A 24 -10.86 8.72 -12.19
N ILE A 25 -10.22 9.01 -11.07
CA ILE A 25 -9.15 8.20 -10.48
C ILE A 25 -9.64 7.67 -9.15
N ALA A 26 -9.83 6.36 -9.05
CA ALA A 26 -10.32 5.71 -7.86
C ALA A 26 -9.20 5.51 -6.81
N TYR A 27 -9.57 5.52 -5.53
CA TYR A 27 -8.76 5.03 -4.42
C TYR A 27 -9.67 4.46 -3.33
N THR A 28 -9.20 3.48 -2.58
CA THR A 28 -10.02 2.82 -1.55
C THR A 28 -9.76 3.41 -0.17
N ASP A 29 -8.53 3.38 0.30
CA ASP A 29 -8.15 3.81 1.65
C ASP A 29 -7.12 4.94 1.60
N GLU A 30 -7.06 5.69 2.68
CA GLU A 30 -5.99 6.64 2.92
C GLU A 30 -4.84 5.87 3.58
N VAL A 31 -3.72 5.72 2.87
CA VAL A 31 -2.53 4.96 3.29
C VAL A 31 -1.30 5.86 3.12
N GLU A 32 -0.78 6.38 4.22
CA GLU A 32 0.49 7.13 4.19
C GLU A 32 1.67 6.21 3.81
N PRO A 33 2.62 6.70 3.02
CA PRO A 33 2.74 8.05 2.41
C PRO A 33 2.10 8.18 1.02
N PHE A 34 1.34 7.19 0.55
CA PHE A 34 0.83 7.11 -0.83
C PHE A 34 -0.32 8.07 -1.08
N ILE A 35 -1.35 8.00 -0.24
CA ILE A 35 -2.54 8.85 -0.31
C ILE A 35 -3.08 9.11 1.09
N TYR A 36 -3.28 10.39 1.42
CA TYR A 36 -3.79 10.81 2.72
C TYR A 36 -4.40 12.22 2.63
N LYS A 37 -5.08 12.66 3.68
CA LYS A 37 -5.52 14.05 3.81
C LYS A 37 -4.52 14.87 4.61
N ASP A 38 -4.09 15.98 4.04
CA ASP A 38 -3.25 16.93 4.74
C ASP A 38 -4.01 17.65 5.89
N LYS A 39 -3.31 18.48 6.63
CA LYS A 39 -3.89 19.27 7.76
C LYS A 39 -5.07 20.16 7.38
N ASN A 40 -5.28 20.43 6.10
CA ASN A 40 -6.38 21.22 5.56
C ASN A 40 -7.50 20.35 5.01
N GLY A 41 -7.38 19.01 5.15
CA GLY A 41 -8.34 18.05 4.61
C GLY A 41 -8.22 17.83 3.10
N LYS A 42 -7.16 18.34 2.45
CA LYS A 42 -6.92 18.16 1.01
C LYS A 42 -6.18 16.86 0.76
N LEU A 43 -6.57 16.17 -0.30
CA LEU A 43 -5.92 14.94 -0.71
C LEU A 43 -4.47 15.21 -1.16
N ALA A 44 -3.53 14.48 -0.59
CA ALA A 44 -2.09 14.61 -0.78
C ALA A 44 -1.44 13.22 -0.74
N GLY A 45 -0.15 13.14 -1.05
CA GLY A 45 0.64 11.91 -0.99
C GLY A 45 1.38 11.63 -2.28
N PHE A 46 2.25 10.63 -2.19
CA PHE A 46 3.15 10.28 -3.28
C PHE A 46 2.41 9.94 -4.59
N ASP A 47 1.36 9.11 -4.50
CA ASP A 47 0.59 8.69 -5.69
C ASP A 47 -0.19 9.86 -6.29
N ILE A 48 -0.71 10.77 -5.44
CA ILE A 48 -1.40 11.98 -5.88
C ILE A 48 -0.45 12.89 -6.67
N ASP A 49 0.75 13.13 -6.14
CA ASP A 49 1.72 14.04 -6.76
C ASP A 49 2.32 13.42 -8.04
N LEU A 50 2.56 12.11 -8.03
CA LEU A 50 3.03 11.39 -9.21
C LEU A 50 1.98 11.41 -10.33
N PHE A 51 0.71 11.12 -10.00
CA PHE A 51 -0.37 11.18 -10.99
C PHE A 51 -0.48 12.58 -11.61
N LYS A 52 -0.48 13.64 -10.81
CA LYS A 52 -0.52 15.02 -11.29
C LYS A 52 0.61 15.32 -12.26
N LYS A 53 1.85 14.92 -11.92
CA LYS A 53 3.00 15.11 -12.81
C LYS A 53 2.88 14.36 -14.12
N ILE A 54 2.36 13.14 -14.09
CA ILE A 54 2.11 12.36 -15.31
C ILE A 54 1.05 13.07 -16.16
N TYR A 55 -0.07 13.44 -15.55
CA TYR A 55 -1.17 14.09 -16.23
C TYR A 55 -0.75 15.40 -16.89
N ASP A 56 0.02 16.25 -16.20
CA ASP A 56 0.52 17.53 -16.73
C ASP A 56 1.48 17.37 -17.91
N ASN A 57 2.15 16.22 -18.03
CA ASN A 57 3.10 15.93 -19.10
C ASN A 57 2.47 15.18 -20.29
N VAL A 58 1.31 14.56 -20.12
CA VAL A 58 0.60 13.88 -21.19
C VAL A 58 -0.40 14.86 -21.80
N LYS A 59 -0.20 15.24 -23.06
CA LYS A 59 -1.18 16.02 -23.81
C LYS A 59 -2.40 15.15 -24.06
N ASN A 60 -3.44 15.37 -23.30
CA ASN A 60 -4.63 14.55 -23.21
C ASN A 60 -5.85 15.33 -23.70
N ASP A 61 -6.80 14.68 -24.35
CA ASP A 61 -8.10 15.27 -24.70
C ASP A 61 -9.01 15.44 -23.48
N THR A 62 -8.70 14.80 -22.37
CA THR A 62 -9.39 15.00 -21.08
C THR A 62 -8.95 16.34 -20.48
N LYS A 63 -9.92 17.20 -20.19
CA LYS A 63 -9.67 18.55 -19.69
C LYS A 63 -9.55 18.63 -18.18
N ASN A 64 -10.04 17.62 -17.45
CA ASN A 64 -10.10 17.59 -15.98
C ASN A 64 -9.90 16.16 -15.48
N TYR A 65 -9.46 16.04 -14.23
CA TYR A 65 -9.48 14.79 -13.48
C TYR A 65 -9.98 15.03 -12.06
N GLU A 66 -10.56 14.00 -11.45
CA GLU A 66 -11.00 14.01 -10.05
C GLU A 66 -10.64 12.70 -9.36
N PHE A 67 -10.19 12.78 -8.11
CA PHE A 67 -9.94 11.62 -7.27
C PHE A 67 -11.20 11.26 -6.52
N VAL A 68 -11.66 10.02 -6.65
CA VAL A 68 -12.88 9.54 -6.01
C VAL A 68 -12.58 8.37 -5.08
N LYS A 69 -13.09 8.46 -3.84
CA LYS A 69 -13.01 7.35 -2.90
C LYS A 69 -14.09 6.34 -3.23
N VAL A 70 -13.68 5.08 -3.35
CA VAL A 70 -14.56 3.93 -3.64
C VAL A 70 -14.46 2.88 -2.54
N ASP A 71 -15.37 1.92 -2.53
CA ASP A 71 -15.34 0.80 -1.62
C ASP A 71 -14.17 -0.16 -1.91
N LYS A 72 -13.78 -0.96 -0.92
CA LYS A 72 -12.61 -1.87 -1.03
C LYS A 72 -12.77 -2.96 -2.09
N ASP A 73 -14.01 -3.32 -2.41
CA ASP A 73 -14.37 -4.31 -3.41
C ASP A 73 -14.70 -3.72 -4.78
N TYR A 74 -14.50 -2.40 -4.95
CA TYR A 74 -14.69 -1.70 -6.21
C TYR A 74 -13.90 -2.32 -7.36
N LYS A 75 -14.58 -2.58 -8.47
CA LYS A 75 -13.97 -3.14 -9.69
C LYS A 75 -13.74 -2.03 -10.71
N VAL A 76 -12.48 -1.70 -10.89
CA VAL A 76 -12.02 -0.67 -11.84
C VAL A 76 -12.55 -0.96 -13.25
N GLY A 77 -13.22 0.02 -13.84
CA GLY A 77 -13.78 -0.08 -15.18
C GLY A 77 -15.12 -0.82 -15.30
N ASP A 78 -15.61 -1.42 -14.21
CA ASP A 78 -16.87 -2.15 -14.21
C ASP A 78 -17.93 -1.54 -13.29
N ASP A 79 -17.51 -1.08 -12.09
CA ASP A 79 -18.44 -0.52 -11.11
C ASP A 79 -18.57 0.99 -11.25
N VAL A 80 -19.69 1.54 -10.78
CA VAL A 80 -19.91 2.98 -10.69
C VAL A 80 -19.03 3.57 -9.59
N ALA A 81 -18.15 4.49 -9.96
CA ALA A 81 -17.27 5.18 -9.02
C ALA A 81 -17.92 6.41 -8.39
N TYR A 82 -18.81 7.07 -9.14
CA TYR A 82 -19.47 8.29 -8.71
C TYR A 82 -20.82 8.45 -9.41
N THR A 83 -21.81 8.89 -8.65
CA THR A 83 -23.13 9.31 -9.20
C THR A 83 -23.34 10.78 -8.86
N ASN A 84 -23.62 11.60 -9.87
CA ASN A 84 -23.89 13.02 -9.67
C ASN A 84 -25.31 13.27 -9.13
N LYS A 85 -25.65 14.53 -8.85
CA LYS A 85 -26.98 14.93 -8.33
C LYS A 85 -28.13 14.70 -9.32
N ASP A 86 -27.81 14.63 -10.60
CA ASP A 86 -28.80 14.42 -11.68
C ASP A 86 -29.02 12.91 -11.94
N GLY A 87 -28.27 12.04 -11.26
CA GLY A 87 -28.37 10.58 -11.36
C GLY A 87 -27.46 9.98 -12.45
N ASP A 88 -26.58 10.78 -13.08
CA ASP A 88 -25.62 10.25 -14.03
C ASP A 88 -24.51 9.50 -13.33
N GLU A 89 -24.17 8.34 -13.85
CA GLU A 89 -23.18 7.41 -13.31
C GLU A 89 -21.86 7.50 -14.07
N PHE A 90 -20.76 7.52 -13.31
CA PHE A 90 -19.40 7.65 -13.85
C PHE A 90 -18.52 6.52 -13.34
N ILE A 91 -17.70 5.97 -14.22
CA ILE A 91 -16.78 4.84 -13.98
C ILE A 91 -15.35 5.37 -13.90
N ALA A 92 -14.55 4.85 -12.97
CA ALA A 92 -13.11 5.09 -12.94
C ALA A 92 -12.37 3.92 -13.59
N TYR A 93 -11.50 4.22 -14.54
CA TYR A 93 -10.68 3.25 -15.26
C TYR A 93 -9.26 3.12 -14.69
N THR A 94 -8.94 3.93 -13.68
CA THR A 94 -7.62 3.96 -13.02
C THR A 94 -7.80 3.93 -11.51
N MET A 95 -6.98 3.13 -10.82
CA MET A 95 -6.90 3.10 -9.36
C MET A 95 -5.47 3.36 -8.91
N ILE A 96 -5.34 4.17 -7.87
CA ILE A 96 -4.10 4.52 -7.17
C ILE A 96 -4.26 4.31 -5.65
N GLY A 97 -3.24 4.60 -4.86
CA GLY A 97 -3.31 4.51 -3.40
C GLY A 97 -2.76 3.17 -2.88
N ALA A 98 -1.46 2.97 -3.02
CA ALA A 98 -0.76 1.75 -2.57
C ALA A 98 -1.31 0.45 -3.18
N VAL A 99 -1.69 0.50 -4.46
CA VAL A 99 -2.20 -0.69 -5.17
C VAL A 99 -1.09 -1.70 -5.32
N GLN A 100 -1.23 -2.85 -4.66
CA GLN A 100 -0.26 -3.93 -4.72
C GLN A 100 -0.37 -4.70 -6.03
N LYS A 101 0.76 -4.83 -6.73
CA LYS A 101 0.89 -5.67 -7.90
C LYS A 101 1.00 -7.14 -7.47
N ASN A 102 0.29 -8.04 -8.12
CA ASN A 102 0.34 -9.48 -7.86
C ASN A 102 -0.39 -9.99 -6.59
N VAL A 103 -1.36 -9.27 -6.08
CA VAL A 103 -2.24 -9.77 -5.01
C VAL A 103 -3.53 -10.34 -5.62
N GLY A 104 -3.71 -11.67 -5.48
CA GLY A 104 -4.93 -12.37 -5.90
C GLY A 104 -5.05 -12.63 -7.42
N SER A 105 -6.24 -13.08 -7.86
CA SER A 105 -6.59 -13.41 -9.25
C SER A 105 -6.83 -12.16 -10.14
N VAL A 106 -6.38 -11.00 -9.70
CA VAL A 106 -6.67 -9.68 -10.29
C VAL A 106 -5.99 -9.45 -11.66
N ASN A 107 -5.07 -10.35 -12.06
CA ASN A 107 -4.16 -10.08 -13.19
C ASN A 107 -4.74 -10.31 -14.60
N GLU A 108 -5.90 -10.96 -14.76
CA GLU A 108 -6.42 -11.25 -16.10
C GLU A 108 -7.16 -10.06 -16.72
N ASP A 109 -7.88 -9.30 -15.90
CA ASP A 109 -8.74 -8.19 -16.33
C ASP A 109 -8.07 -6.80 -16.22
N PHE A 110 -6.89 -6.72 -15.56
CA PHE A 110 -6.24 -5.47 -15.28
C PHE A 110 -4.82 -5.39 -15.85
N SER A 111 -4.38 -4.17 -16.12
CA SER A 111 -3.00 -3.81 -16.44
C SER A 111 -2.43 -2.93 -15.33
N PHE A 112 -1.12 -2.98 -15.16
CA PHE A 112 -0.41 -2.17 -14.16
C PHE A 112 0.69 -1.36 -14.84
N THR A 113 1.02 -0.21 -14.28
CA THR A 113 2.28 0.48 -14.63
C THR A 113 3.48 -0.42 -14.30
N ASN A 114 4.67 0.02 -14.70
CA ASN A 114 5.89 -0.46 -14.07
C ASN A 114 5.82 -0.21 -12.56
N ASP A 115 6.64 -0.96 -11.79
CA ASP A 115 6.73 -0.74 -10.35
C ASP A 115 7.08 0.72 -10.06
N ILE A 116 6.20 1.39 -9.33
CA ILE A 116 6.38 2.79 -8.94
C ILE A 116 7.31 2.86 -7.73
N ILE A 117 7.04 1.99 -6.76
CA ILE A 117 7.85 1.84 -5.55
C ILE A 117 7.79 0.39 -5.08
N THR A 118 8.84 -0.06 -4.43
CA THR A 118 8.94 -1.42 -3.87
C THR A 118 9.21 -1.31 -2.37
N ASN A 119 8.44 -2.03 -1.57
CA ASN A 119 8.64 -2.20 -0.14
C ASN A 119 9.23 -3.58 0.12
N ARG A 120 10.44 -3.65 0.64
CA ARG A 120 11.12 -4.91 0.95
C ARG A 120 10.71 -5.41 2.32
N ILE A 121 10.52 -6.71 2.45
CA ILE A 121 10.37 -7.38 3.75
C ILE A 121 11.76 -7.78 4.21
N ILE A 122 12.23 -7.11 5.23
CA ILE A 122 13.59 -7.18 5.75
C ILE A 122 13.63 -7.90 7.11
N THR A 123 14.82 -8.35 7.46
CA THR A 123 15.11 -8.86 8.80
C THR A 123 16.16 -7.99 9.46
N VAL A 124 15.85 -7.54 10.66
CA VAL A 124 16.66 -6.61 11.45
C VAL A 124 17.22 -7.34 12.67
N THR A 125 18.51 -7.15 12.97
CA THR A 125 19.21 -7.71 14.11
C THR A 125 19.97 -6.63 14.85
N LYS A 126 20.49 -6.95 16.05
CA LYS A 126 21.46 -6.07 16.71
C LYS A 126 22.77 -6.02 15.94
N SER A 127 23.32 -4.83 15.83
CA SER A 127 24.67 -4.66 15.27
C SER A 127 25.70 -5.44 16.11
N GLY A 128 26.59 -6.16 15.42
CA GLY A 128 27.68 -6.91 16.07
C GLY A 128 27.27 -8.24 16.68
N ASN A 129 26.08 -8.76 16.45
CA ASN A 129 25.73 -10.13 16.79
C ASN A 129 26.24 -11.13 15.72
N ASN A 130 26.01 -12.43 15.95
CA ASN A 130 26.45 -13.51 15.04
C ASN A 130 25.41 -13.88 13.98
N ILE A 131 24.41 -13.00 13.73
CA ILE A 131 23.38 -13.22 12.70
C ILE A 131 23.71 -12.29 11.56
N SER A 132 24.22 -12.82 10.45
CA SER A 132 24.67 -12.06 9.29
C SER A 132 23.84 -12.33 8.03
N ASP A 133 23.20 -13.50 7.98
CA ASP A 133 22.33 -13.88 6.87
C ASP A 133 21.14 -14.73 7.33
N TYR A 134 20.26 -15.08 6.39
CA TYR A 134 19.03 -15.85 6.67
C TYR A 134 19.28 -17.28 7.18
N ASN A 135 20.44 -17.89 6.91
CA ASN A 135 20.77 -19.23 7.39
C ASN A 135 21.04 -19.21 8.91
N ASP A 136 21.57 -18.10 9.43
CA ASP A 136 21.84 -17.90 10.85
C ASP A 136 20.56 -17.79 11.70
N LEU A 137 19.40 -17.61 11.06
CA LEU A 137 18.12 -17.51 11.77
C LEU A 137 17.61 -18.83 12.32
N SER A 138 18.15 -19.97 11.89
CA SER A 138 17.67 -21.29 12.36
C SER A 138 17.74 -21.41 13.89
N GLY A 139 16.62 -21.78 14.51
CA GLY A 139 16.50 -21.92 15.97
C GLY A 139 16.38 -20.61 16.75
N LYS A 140 16.24 -19.48 16.08
CA LYS A 140 16.15 -18.17 16.71
C LYS A 140 14.70 -17.81 17.10
N LYS A 141 14.59 -16.82 17.97
CA LYS A 141 13.32 -16.21 18.34
C LYS A 141 13.11 -14.98 17.44
N LEU A 142 12.04 -14.99 16.67
CA LEU A 142 11.75 -13.91 15.73
C LEU A 142 10.54 -13.11 16.18
N ALA A 143 10.67 -11.79 16.24
CA ALA A 143 9.53 -10.88 16.25
C ALA A 143 9.06 -10.68 14.82
N VAL A 144 7.75 -10.57 14.60
CA VAL A 144 7.14 -10.26 13.32
C VAL A 144 6.22 -9.07 13.50
N VAL A 145 6.42 -8.05 12.69
CA VAL A 145 5.62 -6.82 12.74
C VAL A 145 4.94 -6.66 11.38
N THR A 146 3.75 -6.22 11.30
CA THR A 146 2.94 -6.02 10.09
C THR A 146 2.40 -7.31 9.46
N ASP A 147 1.23 -7.18 8.86
CA ASP A 147 0.58 -8.30 8.17
C ASP A 147 1.34 -8.72 6.90
N ILE A 148 1.99 -7.77 6.22
CA ILE A 148 2.80 -8.08 5.03
C ILE A 148 4.06 -8.85 5.38
N ALA A 149 4.73 -8.52 6.49
CA ALA A 149 5.88 -9.28 6.99
C ALA A 149 5.47 -10.69 7.43
N LYS A 150 4.30 -10.80 8.08
CA LYS A 150 3.72 -12.10 8.44
C LYS A 150 3.41 -12.94 7.20
N ALA A 151 2.80 -12.36 6.17
CA ALA A 151 2.50 -13.06 4.93
C ALA A 151 3.77 -13.55 4.21
N ALA A 152 4.84 -12.74 4.21
CA ALA A 152 6.14 -13.12 3.67
C ALA A 152 6.77 -14.30 4.45
N LEU A 153 6.72 -14.26 5.78
CA LEU A 153 7.16 -15.37 6.62
C LEU A 153 6.35 -16.64 6.35
N ASP A 154 5.03 -16.52 6.18
CA ASP A 154 4.14 -17.67 5.93
C ASP A 154 4.47 -18.38 4.60
N LYS A 155 4.95 -17.64 3.61
CA LYS A 155 5.47 -18.21 2.34
C LYS A 155 6.82 -18.92 2.50
N ASN A 156 7.62 -18.54 3.50
CA ASN A 156 8.94 -19.11 3.75
C ASN A 156 8.87 -20.19 4.85
N SER A 157 8.48 -21.40 4.46
CA SER A 157 8.29 -22.52 5.40
C SER A 157 9.56 -22.88 6.17
N THR A 158 10.74 -22.70 5.60
CA THR A 158 12.03 -23.02 6.27
C THR A 158 12.24 -22.09 7.47
N ILE A 159 12.14 -20.79 7.27
CA ILE A 159 12.31 -19.82 8.38
C ILE A 159 11.15 -19.95 9.35
N LYS A 160 9.90 -20.05 8.88
CA LYS A 160 8.72 -20.14 9.72
C LYS A 160 8.77 -21.33 10.68
N ASN A 161 9.12 -22.52 10.20
CA ASN A 161 9.03 -23.75 10.96
C ASN A 161 10.25 -24.00 11.87
N ASN A 162 11.40 -23.44 11.52
CA ASN A 162 12.64 -23.62 12.28
C ASN A 162 12.81 -22.60 13.41
N ASN A 163 11.85 -21.68 13.60
CA ASN A 163 11.98 -20.56 14.52
C ASN A 163 10.75 -20.41 15.43
N LYS A 164 10.94 -19.78 16.57
CA LYS A 164 9.84 -19.33 17.43
C LYS A 164 9.43 -17.92 16.98
N ASN A 165 8.28 -17.80 16.34
CA ASN A 165 7.77 -16.56 15.78
C ASN A 165 6.72 -15.93 16.72
N THR A 166 6.85 -14.65 17.05
CA THR A 166 5.93 -13.91 17.91
C THR A 166 5.52 -12.62 17.20
N LEU A 167 4.21 -12.37 17.10
CA LEU A 167 3.68 -11.13 16.55
C LEU A 167 3.79 -10.01 17.57
N TYR A 168 4.23 -8.85 17.10
CA TYR A 168 4.31 -7.62 17.89
C TYR A 168 3.42 -6.55 17.25
N PRO A 169 2.71 -5.74 18.07
CA PRO A 169 1.78 -4.74 17.55
C PRO A 169 2.47 -3.56 16.86
N THR A 170 3.69 -3.20 17.32
CA THR A 170 4.46 -2.08 16.80
C THR A 170 5.91 -2.45 16.56
N ILE A 171 6.60 -1.68 15.71
CA ILE A 171 8.03 -1.86 15.48
C ILE A 171 8.84 -1.51 16.73
N GLU A 172 8.42 -0.51 17.50
CA GLU A 172 9.06 -0.09 18.73
C GLU A 172 9.04 -1.21 19.79
N ASP A 173 7.90 -1.91 19.94
CA ASP A 173 7.79 -3.05 20.87
C ASP A 173 8.71 -4.20 20.44
N ALA A 174 8.77 -4.48 19.13
CA ALA A 174 9.63 -5.51 18.57
C ALA A 174 11.13 -5.17 18.76
N LEU A 175 11.53 -3.92 18.50
CA LEU A 175 12.91 -3.47 18.71
C LEU A 175 13.28 -3.44 20.21
N SER A 176 12.35 -3.07 21.09
CA SER A 176 12.56 -3.18 22.52
C SER A 176 12.79 -4.64 22.97
N ALA A 177 12.04 -5.58 22.40
CA ALA A 177 12.24 -7.01 22.64
C ALA A 177 13.59 -7.52 22.08
N LEU A 178 14.03 -6.98 20.93
CA LEU A 178 15.36 -7.23 20.37
C LEU A 178 16.45 -6.68 21.29
N ASP A 179 16.30 -5.46 21.80
CA ASP A 179 17.28 -4.80 22.67
C ASP A 179 17.45 -5.51 24.01
N ASN A 180 16.39 -6.02 24.58
CA ASN A 180 16.46 -6.77 25.85
C ASN A 180 16.78 -8.27 25.68
N GLY A 181 16.92 -8.77 24.44
CA GLY A 181 17.26 -10.16 24.15
C GLY A 181 16.09 -11.14 24.26
N SER A 182 14.86 -10.65 24.33
CA SER A 182 13.65 -11.52 24.31
C SER A 182 13.45 -12.16 22.94
N VAL A 183 13.89 -11.47 21.87
CA VAL A 183 13.98 -11.99 20.49
C VAL A 183 15.39 -11.76 19.94
N ASP A 184 15.76 -12.53 18.90
CA ASP A 184 17.06 -12.50 18.26
C ASP A 184 17.06 -11.66 16.98
N ALA A 185 15.90 -11.57 16.33
CA ALA A 185 15.71 -10.77 15.11
C ALA A 185 14.26 -10.29 14.97
N VAL A 186 14.06 -9.27 14.16
CA VAL A 186 12.76 -8.67 13.83
C VAL A 186 12.54 -8.74 12.32
N ILE A 187 11.42 -9.35 11.91
CA ILE A 187 10.95 -9.34 10.52
C ILE A 187 9.91 -8.22 10.39
N THR A 188 10.15 -7.29 9.50
CA THR A 188 9.31 -6.13 9.24
C THR A 188 9.43 -5.70 7.79
N ASP A 189 8.70 -4.68 7.38
CA ASP A 189 8.91 -4.05 6.09
C ASP A 189 9.77 -2.78 6.21
N GLU A 190 10.40 -2.43 5.10
CA GLU A 190 11.36 -1.33 5.04
C GLU A 190 10.73 0.03 5.32
N PHE A 191 9.47 0.24 4.90
CA PHE A 191 8.77 1.51 5.14
C PHE A 191 8.46 1.73 6.63
N ASN A 192 8.26 0.64 7.37
CA ASN A 192 8.04 0.69 8.80
C ASN A 192 9.33 0.90 9.61
N PHE A 193 10.47 0.39 9.10
CA PHE A 193 11.76 0.44 9.79
C PHE A 193 12.60 1.68 9.44
N SER A 194 12.73 2.03 8.15
CA SER A 194 13.67 3.05 7.68
C SER A 194 13.44 4.47 8.23
N PRO A 195 12.20 4.89 8.57
CA PRO A 195 11.96 6.21 9.14
C PRO A 195 12.38 6.36 10.60
N LEU A 196 12.77 5.29 11.29
CA LEU A 196 13.10 5.34 12.71
C LEU A 196 14.40 6.10 12.97
N GLU A 197 14.38 7.00 13.94
CA GLU A 197 15.52 7.88 14.31
C GLU A 197 16.79 7.11 14.73
N ASN A 198 16.64 5.85 15.17
CA ASN A 198 17.75 5.05 15.67
C ASN A 198 17.98 3.79 14.82
N ALA A 199 17.55 3.77 13.55
CA ALA A 199 17.71 2.62 12.67
C ALA A 199 19.18 2.17 12.53
N GLU A 200 20.15 3.10 12.61
CA GLU A 200 21.58 2.83 12.52
C GLU A 200 22.15 1.98 13.67
N LYS A 201 21.42 1.81 14.77
CA LYS A 201 21.82 0.92 15.88
C LYS A 201 21.65 -0.55 15.55
N TYR A 202 20.95 -0.85 14.49
CA TYR A 202 20.60 -2.19 14.07
C TYR A 202 21.28 -2.53 12.74
N GLN A 203 21.38 -3.80 12.48
CA GLN A 203 21.85 -4.35 11.21
C GLN A 203 20.66 -4.94 10.46
N VAL A 204 20.47 -4.52 9.22
CA VAL A 204 19.56 -5.19 8.27
C VAL A 204 20.34 -6.31 7.61
N LEU A 205 19.80 -7.53 7.59
CA LEU A 205 20.41 -8.66 6.91
C LEU A 205 20.46 -8.42 5.40
N ASN A 206 21.51 -8.95 4.75
CA ASN A 206 21.61 -8.89 3.30
C ASN A 206 20.49 -9.69 2.63
N GLY A 207 19.91 -9.11 1.59
CA GLY A 207 18.75 -9.67 0.90
C GLY A 207 17.42 -9.24 1.50
N GLU A 208 16.38 -9.92 1.09
CA GLU A 208 14.99 -9.66 1.50
C GLU A 208 14.25 -10.99 1.63
N LEU A 209 13.28 -11.06 2.53
CA LEU A 209 12.43 -12.23 2.69
C LEU A 209 11.38 -12.31 1.58
N ASP A 210 10.86 -11.16 1.19
CA ASP A 210 9.91 -10.95 0.10
C ASP A 210 9.94 -9.47 -0.29
N LYS A 211 9.23 -9.10 -1.34
CA LYS A 211 9.01 -7.71 -1.73
C LYS A 211 7.60 -7.49 -2.25
N ILE A 212 7.08 -6.30 -2.02
CA ILE A 212 5.79 -5.86 -2.52
C ILE A 212 6.01 -4.68 -3.45
N SER A 213 5.59 -4.82 -4.70
CA SER A 213 5.61 -3.74 -5.67
C SER A 213 4.25 -3.05 -5.71
N TYR A 214 4.27 -1.73 -5.69
CA TYR A 214 3.09 -0.88 -5.84
C TYR A 214 3.09 -0.24 -7.23
N ALA A 215 1.91 -0.15 -7.82
CA ALA A 215 1.72 0.37 -9.18
C ALA A 215 0.33 1.03 -9.30
N PHE A 216 0.11 1.81 -10.33
CA PHE A 216 -1.24 2.20 -10.73
C PHE A 216 -1.88 1.05 -11.50
N MET A 217 -3.16 0.82 -11.25
CA MET A 217 -3.94 -0.22 -11.88
C MET A 217 -4.93 0.39 -12.88
N PHE A 218 -5.11 -0.27 -14.01
CA PHE A 218 -6.00 0.14 -15.09
C PHE A 218 -6.85 -1.03 -15.56
N LYS A 219 -8.07 -0.76 -15.99
CA LYS A 219 -8.87 -1.75 -16.72
C LYS A 219 -8.17 -2.12 -18.03
N LYS A 220 -8.09 -3.40 -18.36
CA LYS A 220 -7.44 -3.90 -19.56
C LYS A 220 -8.36 -3.75 -20.77
N GLY A 221 -7.84 -3.18 -21.84
CA GLY A 221 -8.52 -3.18 -23.15
C GLY A 221 -9.34 -1.93 -23.51
N ASP A 222 -9.43 -0.93 -22.65
CA ASP A 222 -10.23 0.29 -22.85
C ASP A 222 -9.37 1.53 -23.14
N TRP A 223 -8.41 1.40 -24.08
CA TRP A 223 -7.50 2.49 -24.50
C TRP A 223 -7.78 2.93 -25.94
#